data_5affb5ff8cde3f4d8f1f44ce62104673
#
_entry.id   5affb5ff8cde3f4d8f1f44ce62104673
#
_cell.length_a   1.000
_cell.length_b   1.000
_cell.length_c   1.000
_cell.angle_alpha   90.00
_cell.angle_beta   90.00
_cell.angle_gamma   90.00
#
_symmetry.space_group_name_H-M   'P 1'
#
loop_
_entity.id
_entity.type
_entity.pdbx_description
1 polymer ?
#
loop_
_entity_poly.entity_id
_entity_poly.type
_entity_poly.pdbx_seq_one_letter_code
_entity_poly.pdbx_strand_id
1 'polypeptide(L)'
;MTATIARRDRILGIDIARALAILGMVMVHFGPFDPDTTTTAGWIYRTSYGRASMLFVMLAGGGVSLLFRGTHRGMPDAARRRTVAWTKVAWRAVIFLPLGLALQMLLTPVAVILHYYAAYYVVGGLGAMLPTGWLVTLTAGWAVIGPTAYIALFGSALSVRGITDNPLDVVGVVGDILVTGFYPVMTWAPAVLVGVLVGRADLRDRATQWMLVTGGTVVAAAAYGASELARSSSAAAADSPYLLAEGHSGTPLNVVGAVAVAVAVLGASVVLGAL
;
A
#
# COMPACT_ATOMS: atom_id res chain seq x y z
N MET A 1 4.48 17.50 33.13
CA MET A 1 3.21 17.80 32.41
C MET A 1 3.24 17.58 30.92
N THR A 2 4.39 17.35 30.28
CA THR A 2 4.55 17.19 28.81
C THR A 2 4.16 15.81 28.25
N ALA A 3 4.24 14.74 29.04
CA ALA A 3 3.94 13.38 28.57
C ALA A 3 2.43 13.09 28.38
N THR A 4 1.56 13.82 29.08
CA THR A 4 0.11 13.57 29.06
C THR A 4 -0.58 14.22 27.84
N ILE A 5 -0.01 15.28 27.27
CA ILE A 5 -0.56 15.97 26.10
C ILE A 5 -0.30 15.16 24.81
N ALA A 6 0.84 14.50 24.70
CA ALA A 6 1.19 13.68 23.53
C ALA A 6 0.29 12.43 23.41
N ARG A 7 -0.28 11.93 24.50
CA ARG A 7 -1.12 10.73 24.50
C ARG A 7 -2.54 10.98 23.95
N ARG A 8 -3.06 12.20 24.04
CA ARG A 8 -4.42 12.55 23.57
C ARG A 8 -4.53 12.70 22.04
N ASP A 9 -3.42 12.97 21.35
CA ASP A 9 -3.44 13.18 19.88
C ASP A 9 -3.19 11.89 19.08
N ARG A 10 -2.76 10.80 19.72
CA ARG A 10 -2.43 9.53 19.06
C ARG A 10 -3.72 8.75 18.76
N ILE A 11 -3.88 8.29 17.52
CA ILE A 11 -4.98 7.41 17.11
C ILE A 11 -4.48 5.97 17.23
N LEU A 12 -4.84 5.27 18.30
CA LEU A 12 -4.38 3.91 18.60
C LEU A 12 -4.68 2.94 17.46
N GLY A 13 -5.80 3.12 16.76
CA GLY A 13 -6.18 2.26 15.63
C GLY A 13 -5.16 2.25 14.50
N ILE A 14 -4.43 3.35 14.27
CA ILE A 14 -3.35 3.38 13.26
C ILE A 14 -2.19 2.47 13.70
N ASP A 15 -1.88 2.45 15.00
CA ASP A 15 -0.82 1.58 15.52
C ASP A 15 -1.24 0.11 15.51
N ILE A 16 -2.52 -0.19 15.78
CA ILE A 16 -3.09 -1.54 15.62
C ILE A 16 -2.98 -1.98 14.15
N ALA A 17 -3.41 -1.16 13.20
CA ALA A 17 -3.32 -1.47 11.78
C ALA A 17 -1.86 -1.70 11.34
N ARG A 18 -0.91 -0.92 11.85
CA ARG A 18 0.51 -1.10 11.57
C ARG A 18 1.04 -2.42 12.14
N ALA A 19 0.66 -2.76 13.37
CA ALA A 19 1.03 -4.04 13.99
C ALA A 19 0.47 -5.22 13.19
N LEU A 20 -0.80 -5.16 12.76
CA LEU A 20 -1.41 -6.19 11.91
C LEU A 20 -0.69 -6.33 10.56
N ALA A 21 -0.30 -5.22 9.93
CA ALA A 21 0.46 -5.24 8.68
C ALA A 21 1.83 -5.91 8.87
N ILE A 22 2.56 -5.58 9.95
CA ILE A 22 3.87 -6.16 10.25
C ILE A 22 3.73 -7.66 10.55
N LEU A 23 2.79 -8.04 11.41
CA LEU A 23 2.55 -9.45 11.75
C LEU A 23 2.16 -10.27 10.51
N GLY A 24 1.29 -9.72 9.65
CA GLY A 24 0.91 -10.37 8.39
C GLY A 24 2.10 -10.53 7.45
N MET A 25 2.99 -9.55 7.34
CA MET A 25 4.22 -9.67 6.53
C MET A 25 5.18 -10.72 7.12
N VAL A 26 5.39 -10.73 8.44
CA VAL A 26 6.21 -11.76 9.10
C VAL A 26 5.65 -13.15 8.82
N MET A 27 4.35 -13.32 8.95
CA MET A 27 3.68 -14.60 8.68
C MET A 27 3.88 -15.04 7.21
N VAL A 28 3.77 -14.13 6.26
CA VAL A 28 3.98 -14.43 4.82
C VAL A 28 5.44 -14.81 4.53
N HIS A 29 6.39 -14.19 5.18
CA HIS A 29 7.81 -14.47 4.94
C HIS A 29 8.34 -15.75 5.62
N PHE A 30 7.77 -16.12 6.76
CA PHE A 30 8.21 -17.28 7.55
C PHE A 30 7.20 -18.42 7.59
N GLY A 31 6.02 -18.25 6.97
CA GLY A 31 5.01 -19.28 6.86
C GLY A 31 5.28 -20.26 5.71
N PRO A 32 4.46 -21.30 5.58
CA PRO A 32 4.58 -22.30 4.52
C PRO A 32 4.33 -21.67 3.14
N PHE A 33 5.12 -22.05 2.13
CA PHE A 33 4.96 -21.55 0.76
C PHE A 33 3.65 -22.01 0.09
N ASP A 34 3.15 -23.18 0.46
CA ASP A 34 1.88 -23.75 0.00
C ASP A 34 1.00 -24.10 1.22
N PRO A 35 0.28 -23.12 1.76
CA PRO A 35 -0.51 -23.33 2.95
C PRO A 35 -1.75 -24.19 2.65
N ASP A 36 -1.96 -25.23 3.44
CA ASP A 36 -3.20 -25.98 3.43
C ASP A 36 -4.37 -25.07 3.87
N THR A 37 -5.19 -24.66 2.91
CA THR A 37 -6.31 -23.76 3.14
C THR A 37 -7.50 -24.42 3.83
N THR A 38 -7.45 -25.72 4.09
CA THR A 38 -8.44 -26.41 4.95
C THR A 38 -8.20 -26.12 6.43
N THR A 39 -7.00 -25.65 6.79
CA THR A 39 -6.68 -25.24 8.16
C THR A 39 -6.90 -23.74 8.37
N THR A 40 -7.30 -23.36 9.60
CA THR A 40 -7.44 -21.94 9.97
C THR A 40 -6.14 -21.15 9.75
N ALA A 41 -4.99 -21.75 10.08
CA ALA A 41 -3.68 -21.12 9.90
C ALA A 41 -3.37 -20.87 8.41
N GLY A 42 -3.63 -21.86 7.56
CA GLY A 42 -3.45 -21.73 6.11
C GLY A 42 -4.39 -20.68 5.51
N TRP A 43 -5.63 -20.62 5.97
CA TRP A 43 -6.58 -19.59 5.55
C TRP A 43 -6.10 -18.17 5.96
N ILE A 44 -5.66 -17.99 7.20
CA ILE A 44 -5.11 -16.70 7.68
C ILE A 44 -3.86 -16.31 6.87
N TYR A 45 -2.96 -17.24 6.59
CA TYR A 45 -1.78 -17.01 5.75
C TYR A 45 -2.20 -16.49 4.36
N ARG A 46 -3.09 -17.22 3.68
CA ARG A 46 -3.54 -16.87 2.33
C ARG A 46 -4.27 -15.53 2.27
N THR A 47 -5.05 -15.20 3.29
CA THR A 47 -5.73 -13.89 3.37
C THR A 47 -4.76 -12.75 3.65
N SER A 48 -3.61 -13.00 4.29
CA SER A 48 -2.58 -12.00 4.54
C SER A 48 -1.65 -11.78 3.34
N TYR A 49 -1.52 -12.78 2.46
CA TYR A 49 -0.62 -12.75 1.31
C TYR A 49 -0.96 -11.58 0.36
N GLY A 50 0.00 -10.69 0.14
CA GLY A 50 -0.15 -9.46 -0.65
C GLY A 50 -0.96 -8.35 0.02
N ARG A 51 -1.87 -8.65 0.94
CA ARG A 51 -2.75 -7.65 1.58
C ARG A 51 -2.06 -6.95 2.76
N ALA A 52 -1.23 -7.68 3.50
CA ALA A 52 -0.48 -7.11 4.62
C ALA A 52 0.50 -6.01 4.14
N SER A 53 1.23 -6.25 3.07
CA SER A 53 2.12 -5.27 2.46
C SER A 53 1.36 -4.09 1.84
N MET A 54 0.18 -4.32 1.22
CA MET A 54 -0.69 -3.23 0.75
C MET A 54 -1.16 -2.32 1.89
N LEU A 55 -1.58 -2.91 3.02
CA LEU A 55 -1.94 -2.15 4.22
C LEU A 55 -0.74 -1.31 4.71
N PHE A 56 0.45 -1.90 4.75
CA PHE A 56 1.65 -1.20 5.19
C PHE A 56 2.01 -0.03 4.29
N VAL A 57 1.91 -0.19 2.97
CA VAL A 57 2.14 0.88 1.98
C VAL A 57 1.07 1.98 2.08
N MET A 58 -0.20 1.59 2.24
CA MET A 58 -1.29 2.56 2.45
C MET A 58 -1.06 3.40 3.72
N LEU A 59 -0.64 2.78 4.82
CA LEU A 59 -0.30 3.48 6.07
C LEU A 59 0.85 4.47 5.90
N ALA A 60 1.82 4.18 5.03
CA ALA A 60 2.89 5.12 4.70
C ALA A 60 2.33 6.37 3.99
N GLY A 61 1.43 6.20 3.01
CA GLY A 61 0.71 7.31 2.37
C GLY A 61 -0.06 8.16 3.36
N GLY A 62 -0.76 7.53 4.32
CA GLY A 62 -1.43 8.21 5.43
C GLY A 62 -0.45 9.02 6.29
N GLY A 63 0.71 8.44 6.60
CA GLY A 63 1.79 9.12 7.32
C GLY A 63 2.33 10.35 6.58
N VAL A 64 2.47 10.28 5.25
CA VAL A 64 2.85 11.43 4.41
C VAL A 64 1.79 12.51 4.47
N SER A 65 0.50 12.15 4.33
CA SER A 65 -0.61 13.12 4.45
C SER A 65 -0.57 13.86 5.79
N LEU A 66 -0.41 13.13 6.89
CA LEU A 66 -0.30 13.71 8.24
C LEU A 66 0.93 14.61 8.37
N LEU A 67 2.04 14.26 7.73
CA LEU A 67 3.25 15.07 7.71
C LEU A 67 3.00 16.43 7.06
N PHE A 68 2.35 16.46 5.90
CA PHE A 68 2.00 17.71 5.20
C PHE A 68 1.00 18.54 5.99
N ARG A 69 0.03 17.91 6.66
CA ARG A 69 -0.96 18.59 7.53
C ARG A 69 -0.35 19.07 8.86
N GLY A 70 0.50 18.27 9.48
CA GLY A 70 1.12 18.58 10.77
C GLY A 70 2.05 19.79 10.74
N THR A 71 2.70 20.06 9.60
CA THR A 71 3.53 21.25 9.41
C THR A 71 2.72 22.55 9.35
N HIS A 72 1.36 22.48 9.31
CA HIS A 72 0.51 23.68 9.35
C HIS A 72 0.44 24.35 10.72
N ARG A 73 0.67 23.60 11.81
CA ARG A 73 0.59 24.14 13.17
C ARG A 73 1.83 24.99 13.48
N GLY A 74 1.64 26.30 13.64
CA GLY A 74 2.67 27.24 14.07
C GLY A 74 3.56 27.87 13.00
N MET A 75 3.36 27.56 11.72
CA MET A 75 4.09 28.20 10.62
C MET A 75 3.16 29.03 9.75
N PRO A 76 3.31 30.37 9.70
CA PRO A 76 2.41 31.24 8.94
C PRO A 76 2.59 31.11 7.41
N ASP A 77 3.80 30.81 6.93
CA ASP A 77 4.12 30.75 5.51
C ASP A 77 3.87 29.35 4.91
N ALA A 78 3.02 29.30 3.88
CA ALA A 78 2.66 28.08 3.15
C ALA A 78 3.86 27.47 2.40
N ALA A 79 4.74 28.31 1.85
CA ALA A 79 5.93 27.84 1.12
C ALA A 79 6.90 27.14 2.08
N ARG A 80 7.15 27.74 3.24
CA ARG A 80 8.02 27.16 4.27
C ARG A 80 7.46 25.82 4.80
N ARG A 81 6.13 25.72 5.00
CA ARG A 81 5.49 24.46 5.41
C ARG A 81 5.74 23.35 4.40
N ARG A 82 5.57 23.65 3.10
CA ARG A 82 5.83 22.69 2.00
C ARG A 82 7.30 22.26 1.98
N THR A 83 8.22 23.21 2.09
CA THR A 83 9.66 22.90 2.14
C THR A 83 10.00 21.96 3.28
N VAL A 84 9.51 22.23 4.50
CA VAL A 84 9.75 21.36 5.67
C VAL A 84 9.16 19.96 5.46
N ALA A 85 7.96 19.85 4.88
CA ALA A 85 7.36 18.55 4.57
C ALA A 85 8.20 17.79 3.55
N TRP A 86 8.61 18.43 2.46
CA TRP A 86 9.45 17.83 1.43
C TRP A 86 10.85 17.44 1.95
N THR A 87 11.46 18.25 2.80
CA THR A 87 12.73 17.90 3.45
C THR A 87 12.59 16.59 4.25
N LYS A 88 11.50 16.44 5.00
CA LYS A 88 11.23 15.20 5.75
C LYS A 88 10.95 14.01 4.84
N VAL A 89 10.28 14.19 3.71
CA VAL A 89 10.08 13.16 2.67
C VAL A 89 11.42 12.77 2.06
N ALA A 90 12.23 13.74 1.66
CA ALA A 90 13.54 13.52 1.06
C ALA A 90 14.48 12.74 2.00
N TRP A 91 14.55 13.12 3.27
CA TRP A 91 15.36 12.39 4.25
C TRP A 91 14.94 10.94 4.41
N ARG A 92 13.62 10.65 4.42
CA ARG A 92 13.14 9.27 4.45
C ARG A 92 13.53 8.50 3.19
N ALA A 93 13.37 9.10 2.02
CA ALA A 93 13.75 8.48 0.76
C ALA A 93 15.25 8.19 0.69
N VAL A 94 16.10 9.16 1.09
CA VAL A 94 17.55 9.02 1.13
C VAL A 94 18.03 7.95 2.11
N ILE A 95 17.32 7.73 3.22
CA ILE A 95 17.67 6.69 4.19
C ILE A 95 17.15 5.31 3.71
N PHE A 96 15.92 5.23 3.24
CA PHE A 96 15.29 3.95 2.92
C PHE A 96 15.79 3.34 1.63
N LEU A 97 16.22 4.14 0.65
CA LEU A 97 16.76 3.62 -0.59
C LEU A 97 18.03 2.80 -0.36
N PRO A 98 19.14 3.36 0.17
CA PRO A 98 20.36 2.58 0.36
C PRO A 98 20.19 1.46 1.41
N LEU A 99 19.40 1.69 2.47
CA LEU A 99 19.15 0.66 3.47
C LEU A 99 18.39 -0.53 2.87
N GLY A 100 17.37 -0.27 2.04
CA GLY A 100 16.61 -1.32 1.36
C GLY A 100 17.47 -2.08 0.35
N LEU A 101 18.29 -1.39 -0.43
CA LEU A 101 19.23 -2.02 -1.36
C LEU A 101 20.28 -2.86 -0.61
N ALA A 102 20.83 -2.36 0.49
CA ALA A 102 21.76 -3.12 1.31
C ALA A 102 21.13 -4.41 1.88
N LEU A 103 19.88 -4.35 2.35
CA LEU A 103 19.14 -5.53 2.80
C LEU A 103 18.86 -6.51 1.66
N GLN A 104 18.56 -6.01 0.46
CA GLN A 104 18.37 -6.83 -0.73
C GLN A 104 19.61 -7.64 -1.09
N MET A 105 20.82 -7.06 -0.90
CA MET A 105 22.09 -7.73 -1.14
C MET A 105 22.40 -8.88 -0.18
N LEU A 106 21.67 -9.00 0.93
CA LEU A 106 21.85 -10.15 1.86
C LEU A 106 21.32 -11.48 1.29
N LEU A 107 20.79 -11.47 0.06
CA LEU A 107 20.29 -12.65 -0.66
C LEU A 107 19.32 -13.48 0.18
N THR A 108 18.53 -12.82 1.01
CA THR A 108 17.48 -13.48 1.79
C THR A 108 16.29 -13.83 0.90
N PRO A 109 15.55 -14.91 1.18
CA PRO A 109 14.32 -15.22 0.44
C PRO A 109 13.19 -14.22 0.70
N VAL A 110 13.45 -13.17 1.48
CA VAL A 110 12.49 -12.14 1.86
C VAL A 110 12.52 -11.02 0.84
N ALA A 111 11.38 -10.74 0.23
CA ALA A 111 11.22 -9.60 -0.68
C ALA A 111 11.29 -8.28 0.11
N VAL A 112 12.38 -7.55 -0.06
CA VAL A 112 12.64 -6.29 0.65
C VAL A 112 11.81 -5.16 0.04
N ILE A 113 10.85 -4.63 0.78
CA ILE A 113 9.99 -3.52 0.34
C ILE A 113 10.62 -2.13 0.57
N LEU A 114 11.68 -2.05 1.37
CA LEU A 114 12.14 -0.80 1.96
C LEU A 114 12.66 0.22 0.94
N HIS A 115 13.39 -0.21 -0.10
CA HIS A 115 13.89 0.69 -1.15
C HIS A 115 12.76 1.26 -2.04
N TYR A 116 11.62 0.55 -2.20
CA TYR A 116 10.43 1.07 -2.89
C TYR A 116 9.78 2.23 -2.13
N TYR A 117 9.95 2.26 -0.80
CA TYR A 117 9.43 3.36 0.03
C TYR A 117 10.04 4.71 -0.33
N ALA A 118 11.24 4.76 -0.89
CA ALA A 118 11.82 6.00 -1.39
C ALA A 118 10.91 6.64 -2.45
N ALA A 119 10.45 5.85 -3.42
CA ALA A 119 9.51 6.30 -4.45
C ALA A 119 8.10 6.55 -3.89
N TYR A 120 7.62 5.70 -2.98
CA TYR A 120 6.30 5.88 -2.35
C TYR A 120 6.19 7.17 -1.55
N TYR A 121 7.23 7.58 -0.86
CA TYR A 121 7.26 8.88 -0.17
C TYR A 121 7.16 10.05 -1.15
N VAL A 122 7.82 9.96 -2.31
CA VAL A 122 7.72 10.99 -3.36
C VAL A 122 6.31 11.01 -3.96
N VAL A 123 5.76 9.85 -4.35
CA VAL A 123 4.39 9.73 -4.88
C VAL A 123 3.36 10.24 -3.86
N GLY A 124 3.49 9.84 -2.60
CA GLY A 124 2.63 10.33 -1.52
C GLY A 124 2.74 11.84 -1.30
N GLY A 125 3.95 12.40 -1.37
CA GLY A 125 4.20 13.84 -1.28
C GLY A 125 3.55 14.63 -2.42
N LEU A 126 3.67 14.15 -3.65
CA LEU A 126 2.98 14.74 -4.81
C LEU A 126 1.46 14.64 -4.65
N GLY A 127 0.95 13.47 -4.26
CA GLY A 127 -0.46 13.26 -3.96
C GLY A 127 -0.99 14.18 -2.85
N ALA A 128 -0.19 14.42 -1.80
CA ALA A 128 -0.57 15.31 -0.71
C ALA A 128 -0.74 16.78 -1.13
N MET A 129 -0.13 17.19 -2.25
CA MET A 129 -0.25 18.54 -2.81
C MET A 129 -1.48 18.72 -3.70
N LEU A 130 -2.08 17.64 -4.20
CA LEU A 130 -3.24 17.71 -5.09
C LEU A 130 -4.52 18.06 -4.32
N PRO A 131 -5.46 18.81 -4.92
CA PRO A 131 -6.83 18.90 -4.43
C PRO A 131 -7.48 17.52 -4.33
N THR A 132 -8.37 17.32 -3.36
CA THR A 132 -8.94 15.98 -3.08
C THR A 132 -9.66 15.38 -4.29
N GLY A 133 -10.40 16.16 -5.08
CA GLY A 133 -11.06 15.65 -6.29
C GLY A 133 -10.05 15.09 -7.31
N TRP A 134 -8.99 15.85 -7.60
CA TRP A 134 -7.92 15.36 -8.49
C TRP A 134 -7.19 14.14 -7.95
N LEU A 135 -6.96 14.11 -6.63
CA LEU A 135 -6.33 12.94 -6.00
C LEU A 135 -7.21 11.69 -6.13
N VAL A 136 -8.53 11.80 -5.93
CA VAL A 136 -9.48 10.70 -6.13
C VAL A 136 -9.46 10.21 -7.58
N THR A 137 -9.58 11.14 -8.55
CA THR A 137 -9.58 10.79 -9.98
C THR A 137 -8.26 10.11 -10.39
N LEU A 138 -7.12 10.67 -9.95
CA LEU A 138 -5.81 10.10 -10.23
C LEU A 138 -5.67 8.70 -9.61
N THR A 139 -6.11 8.52 -8.37
CA THR A 139 -6.03 7.25 -7.66
C THR A 139 -6.88 6.18 -8.35
N ALA A 140 -8.12 6.50 -8.69
CA ALA A 140 -9.03 5.58 -9.37
C ALA A 140 -8.52 5.24 -10.78
N GLY A 141 -8.08 6.24 -11.55
CA GLY A 141 -7.50 6.03 -12.87
C GLY A 141 -6.23 5.18 -12.81
N TRP A 142 -5.33 5.47 -11.87
CA TRP A 142 -4.08 4.71 -11.74
C TRP A 142 -4.30 3.26 -11.30
N ALA A 143 -5.31 3.00 -10.44
CA ALA A 143 -5.65 1.65 -10.00
C ALA A 143 -6.07 0.72 -11.16
N VAL A 144 -6.52 1.30 -12.28
CA VAL A 144 -6.87 0.57 -13.49
C VAL A 144 -5.75 0.65 -14.53
N ILE A 145 -5.30 1.86 -14.86
CA ILE A 145 -4.37 2.12 -15.97
C ILE A 145 -2.99 1.50 -15.70
N GLY A 146 -2.43 1.67 -14.49
CA GLY A 146 -1.11 1.16 -14.16
C GLY A 146 -1.00 -0.37 -14.29
N PRO A 147 -1.87 -1.14 -13.58
CA PRO A 147 -1.92 -2.59 -13.74
C PRO A 147 -2.22 -3.07 -15.16
N THR A 148 -3.15 -2.43 -15.86
CA THR A 148 -3.51 -2.77 -17.23
C THR A 148 -2.34 -2.54 -18.19
N ALA A 149 -1.65 -1.41 -18.04
CA ALA A 149 -0.46 -1.09 -18.83
C ALA A 149 0.68 -2.08 -18.54
N TYR A 150 0.86 -2.51 -17.28
CA TYR A 150 1.82 -3.54 -16.93
C TYR A 150 1.55 -4.84 -17.70
N ILE A 151 0.30 -5.33 -17.68
CA ILE A 151 -0.10 -6.55 -18.39
C ILE A 151 0.08 -6.37 -19.90
N ALA A 152 -0.27 -5.22 -20.45
CA ALA A 152 -0.11 -4.93 -21.88
C ALA A 152 1.37 -4.92 -22.32
N LEU A 153 2.28 -4.46 -21.46
CA LEU A 153 3.72 -4.41 -21.75
C LEU A 153 4.40 -5.78 -21.61
N PHE A 154 3.96 -6.60 -20.65
CA PHE A 154 4.66 -7.84 -20.30
C PHE A 154 3.87 -9.11 -20.61
N GLY A 155 2.63 -9.00 -21.05
CA GLY A 155 1.77 -10.14 -21.44
C GLY A 155 1.31 -11.02 -20.28
N SER A 156 1.57 -10.63 -19.03
CA SER A 156 1.26 -11.43 -17.85
C SER A 156 0.97 -10.57 -16.63
N ALA A 157 0.33 -11.16 -15.63
CA ALA A 157 0.27 -10.60 -14.28
C ALA A 157 1.70 -10.34 -13.73
N LEU A 158 1.79 -9.52 -12.69
CA LEU A 158 3.07 -9.18 -12.07
C LEU A 158 3.79 -10.47 -11.66
N SER A 159 4.82 -10.80 -12.39
CA SER A 159 5.81 -11.81 -12.01
C SER A 159 7.10 -11.08 -11.73
N VAL A 160 7.79 -11.49 -10.66
CA VAL A 160 9.10 -10.93 -10.36
C VAL A 160 10.03 -11.20 -11.54
N ARG A 161 10.32 -10.15 -12.27
CA ARG A 161 11.24 -10.20 -13.39
C ARG A 161 12.56 -9.60 -12.95
N GLY A 162 13.41 -10.46 -12.41
CA GLY A 162 14.80 -10.11 -12.13
C GLY A 162 14.95 -8.82 -11.33
N ILE A 163 15.05 -8.95 -10.02
CA ILE A 163 15.63 -7.89 -9.23
C ILE A 163 17.04 -7.75 -9.76
N THR A 164 17.46 -6.52 -10.10
CA THR A 164 18.84 -6.32 -10.50
C THR A 164 19.74 -6.77 -9.34
N ASP A 165 20.55 -7.78 -9.58
CA ASP A 165 21.49 -8.32 -8.58
C ASP A 165 22.64 -7.31 -8.31
N ASN A 166 22.73 -6.28 -9.12
CA ASN A 166 23.72 -5.23 -9.00
C ASN A 166 23.09 -3.90 -8.51
N PRO A 167 23.22 -3.54 -7.22
CA PRO A 167 22.68 -2.30 -6.68
C PRO A 167 23.36 -1.03 -7.24
N LEU A 168 24.47 -1.17 -7.94
CA LEU A 168 25.14 -0.08 -8.65
C LEU A 168 24.59 0.13 -10.08
N ASP A 169 23.79 -0.79 -10.58
CA ASP A 169 23.01 -0.59 -11.81
C ASP A 169 21.81 0.33 -11.52
N VAL A 170 22.06 1.61 -11.58
CA VAL A 170 21.05 2.65 -11.31
C VAL A 170 19.85 2.52 -12.22
N VAL A 171 20.02 2.14 -13.48
CA VAL A 171 18.94 1.98 -14.46
C VAL A 171 18.08 0.78 -14.09
N GLY A 172 18.70 -0.36 -13.77
CA GLY A 172 18.01 -1.55 -13.30
C GLY A 172 17.25 -1.29 -12.00
N VAL A 173 17.88 -0.68 -10.99
CA VAL A 173 17.23 -0.32 -9.72
C VAL A 173 16.02 0.60 -9.92
N VAL A 174 16.15 1.63 -10.76
CA VAL A 174 15.03 2.53 -11.07
C VAL A 174 13.93 1.78 -11.82
N GLY A 175 14.29 0.92 -12.78
CA GLY A 175 13.35 0.05 -13.48
C GLY A 175 12.56 -0.85 -12.53
N ASP A 176 13.24 -1.48 -11.58
CA ASP A 176 12.63 -2.34 -10.58
C ASP A 176 11.68 -1.57 -9.66
N ILE A 177 12.10 -0.42 -9.17
CA ILE A 177 11.26 0.42 -8.31
C ILE A 177 10.02 0.92 -9.05
N LEU A 178 10.15 1.28 -10.31
CA LEU A 178 9.03 1.86 -11.06
C LEU A 178 8.13 0.82 -11.69
N VAL A 179 8.69 -0.30 -12.22
CA VAL A 179 7.95 -1.18 -13.14
C VAL A 179 8.12 -2.68 -12.84
N THR A 180 9.34 -3.21 -12.72
CA THR A 180 9.61 -4.65 -12.86
C THR A 180 9.82 -5.42 -11.56
N GLY A 181 10.03 -4.74 -10.44
CA GLY A 181 10.31 -5.37 -9.16
C GLY A 181 9.09 -5.96 -8.44
N PHE A 182 9.27 -6.35 -7.19
CA PHE A 182 8.21 -6.96 -6.36
C PHE A 182 7.06 -6.02 -6.00
N TYR A 183 7.38 -4.73 -5.82
CA TYR A 183 6.46 -3.71 -5.31
C TYR A 183 6.53 -2.44 -6.17
N PRO A 184 6.36 -2.56 -7.53
CA PRO A 184 6.63 -1.44 -8.41
C PRO A 184 5.58 -0.33 -8.25
N VAL A 185 6.02 0.92 -8.38
CA VAL A 185 5.15 2.10 -8.32
C VAL A 185 3.99 1.98 -9.31
N MET A 186 4.24 1.39 -10.48
CA MET A 186 3.25 1.23 -11.54
C MET A 186 1.97 0.57 -11.07
N THR A 187 2.06 -0.42 -10.19
CA THR A 187 0.89 -1.16 -9.68
C THR A 187 0.58 -0.84 -8.22
N TRP A 188 1.55 -0.28 -7.44
CA TRP A 188 1.39 -0.06 -6.00
C TRP A 188 1.08 1.39 -5.61
N ALA A 189 1.26 2.37 -6.52
CA ALA A 189 0.95 3.77 -6.26
C ALA A 189 -0.50 4.00 -5.75
N PRO A 190 -1.54 3.29 -6.21
CA PRO A 190 -2.89 3.45 -5.69
C PRO A 190 -2.99 3.27 -4.18
N ALA A 191 -2.26 2.30 -3.60
CA ALA A 191 -2.25 2.10 -2.15
C ALA A 191 -1.71 3.33 -1.40
N VAL A 192 -0.61 3.91 -1.88
CA VAL A 192 -0.04 5.14 -1.32
C VAL A 192 -1.03 6.29 -1.40
N LEU A 193 -1.66 6.49 -2.57
CA LEU A 193 -2.58 7.60 -2.82
C LEU A 193 -3.87 7.46 -2.01
N VAL A 194 -4.42 6.24 -1.87
CA VAL A 194 -5.53 5.95 -0.94
C VAL A 194 -5.11 6.27 0.50
N GLY A 195 -3.89 5.91 0.89
CA GLY A 195 -3.35 6.29 2.19
C GLY A 195 -3.34 7.80 2.40
N VAL A 196 -2.95 8.59 1.37
CA VAL A 196 -3.01 10.06 1.43
C VAL A 196 -4.44 10.55 1.59
N LEU A 197 -5.42 9.96 0.88
CA LEU A 197 -6.85 10.29 1.01
C LEU A 197 -7.35 10.00 2.42
N VAL A 198 -7.10 8.80 2.94
CA VAL A 198 -7.49 8.40 4.30
C VAL A 198 -6.84 9.29 5.36
N GLY A 199 -5.57 9.69 5.16
CA GLY A 199 -4.89 10.64 6.05
C GLY A 199 -5.49 12.05 6.05
N ARG A 200 -6.39 12.38 5.10
CA ARG A 200 -7.19 13.62 5.09
C ARG A 200 -8.50 13.51 5.85
N ALA A 201 -9.00 12.29 6.03
CA ALA A 201 -10.27 12.06 6.73
C ALA A 201 -10.11 12.28 8.24
N ASP A 202 -11.21 12.56 8.91
CA ASP A 202 -11.26 12.56 10.36
C ASP A 202 -11.51 11.14 10.88
N LEU A 203 -10.42 10.47 11.22
CA LEU A 203 -10.48 9.10 11.73
C LEU A 203 -11.05 8.99 13.17
N ARG A 204 -11.37 10.13 13.83
CA ARG A 204 -12.06 10.13 15.14
C ARG A 204 -13.58 10.15 14.97
N ASP A 205 -14.06 10.57 13.80
CA ASP A 205 -15.48 10.56 13.49
C ASP A 205 -15.99 9.13 13.25
N ARG A 206 -17.03 8.73 13.97
CA ARG A 206 -17.60 7.38 13.88
C ARG A 206 -18.20 7.06 12.50
N ALA A 207 -18.80 8.04 11.84
CA ALA A 207 -19.33 7.83 10.50
C ALA A 207 -18.20 7.51 9.51
N THR A 208 -17.09 8.26 9.59
CA THR A 208 -15.88 7.98 8.82
C THR A 208 -15.32 6.59 9.11
N GLN A 209 -15.25 6.18 10.37
CA GLN A 209 -14.74 4.86 10.74
C GLN A 209 -15.57 3.74 10.09
N TRP A 210 -16.90 3.79 10.25
CA TRP A 210 -17.79 2.80 9.66
C TRP A 210 -17.83 2.86 8.13
N MET A 211 -17.71 4.05 7.53
CA MET A 211 -17.58 4.19 6.08
C MET A 211 -16.32 3.48 5.55
N LEU A 212 -15.19 3.56 6.26
CA LEU A 212 -13.98 2.84 5.89
C LEU A 212 -14.17 1.33 6.00
N VAL A 213 -14.81 0.84 7.08
CA VAL A 213 -15.10 -0.59 7.25
C VAL A 213 -16.04 -1.09 6.15
N THR A 214 -17.22 -0.49 6.03
CA THR A 214 -18.25 -0.99 5.12
C THR A 214 -17.89 -0.76 3.67
N GLY A 215 -17.41 0.44 3.31
CA GLY A 215 -16.98 0.76 1.96
C GLY A 215 -15.81 -0.09 1.51
N GLY A 216 -14.79 -0.26 2.36
CA GLY A 216 -13.65 -1.14 2.07
C GLY A 216 -14.10 -2.59 1.89
N THR A 217 -14.96 -3.10 2.76
CA THR A 217 -15.47 -4.48 2.65
C THR A 217 -16.29 -4.69 1.38
N VAL A 218 -17.19 -3.76 1.04
CA VAL A 218 -18.04 -3.87 -0.17
C VAL A 218 -17.17 -3.83 -1.43
N VAL A 219 -16.22 -2.92 -1.52
CA VAL A 219 -15.33 -2.81 -2.69
C VAL A 219 -14.43 -4.05 -2.79
N ALA A 220 -13.91 -4.56 -1.68
CA ALA A 220 -13.12 -5.80 -1.68
C ALA A 220 -13.95 -7.00 -2.14
N ALA A 221 -15.15 -7.17 -1.59
CA ALA A 221 -16.07 -8.25 -1.98
C ALA A 221 -16.44 -8.15 -3.47
N ALA A 222 -16.70 -6.95 -3.97
CA ALA A 222 -17.00 -6.73 -5.39
C ALA A 222 -15.80 -7.09 -6.28
N ALA A 223 -14.58 -6.67 -5.93
CA ALA A 223 -13.39 -6.94 -6.74
C ALA A 223 -13.05 -8.44 -6.78
N TYR A 224 -13.03 -9.11 -5.63
CA TYR A 224 -12.74 -10.54 -5.56
C TYR A 224 -13.88 -11.38 -6.12
N GLY A 225 -15.14 -11.01 -5.83
CA GLY A 225 -16.33 -11.67 -6.39
C GLY A 225 -16.42 -11.53 -7.90
N ALA A 226 -16.10 -10.36 -8.46
CA ALA A 226 -16.03 -10.14 -9.90
C ALA A 226 -14.93 -11.01 -10.56
N SER A 227 -13.75 -11.12 -9.91
CA SER A 227 -12.68 -12.01 -10.36
C SER A 227 -13.16 -13.47 -10.42
N GLU A 228 -13.70 -13.97 -9.33
CA GLU A 228 -14.16 -15.35 -9.24
C GLU A 228 -15.26 -15.67 -10.25
N LEU A 229 -16.30 -14.82 -10.31
CA LEU A 229 -17.42 -14.99 -11.24
C LEU A 229 -16.97 -14.92 -12.69
N ALA A 230 -16.10 -13.95 -13.04
CA ALA A 230 -15.62 -13.83 -14.41
C ALA A 230 -14.75 -15.03 -14.82
N ARG A 231 -13.85 -15.46 -13.97
CA ARG A 231 -12.94 -16.58 -14.23
C ARG A 231 -13.65 -17.93 -14.29
N SER A 232 -14.74 -18.09 -13.56
CA SER A 232 -15.57 -19.30 -13.64
C SER A 232 -16.44 -19.39 -14.90
N SER A 233 -16.54 -18.30 -15.68
CA SER A 233 -17.43 -18.24 -16.86
C SER A 233 -16.91 -19.02 -18.07
N SER A 234 -15.58 -19.13 -18.25
CA SER A 234 -14.96 -19.88 -19.34
C SER A 234 -13.48 -20.16 -19.07
N ALA A 235 -12.90 -21.15 -19.75
CA ALA A 235 -11.47 -21.44 -19.66
C ALA A 235 -10.59 -20.22 -20.07
N ALA A 236 -10.97 -19.52 -21.14
CA ALA A 236 -10.26 -18.31 -21.58
C ALA A 236 -10.30 -17.20 -20.54
N ALA A 237 -11.41 -17.06 -19.82
CA ALA A 237 -11.51 -16.10 -18.71
C ALA A 237 -10.70 -16.54 -17.49
N ALA A 238 -10.64 -17.83 -17.20
CA ALA A 238 -9.83 -18.40 -16.11
C ALA A 238 -8.32 -18.10 -16.30
N ASP A 239 -7.85 -18.14 -17.55
CA ASP A 239 -6.45 -17.90 -17.91
C ASP A 239 -6.12 -16.40 -18.12
N SER A 240 -7.11 -15.53 -18.09
CA SER A 240 -6.91 -14.10 -18.34
C SER A 240 -6.16 -13.41 -17.19
N PRO A 241 -4.98 -12.81 -17.45
CA PRO A 241 -4.26 -12.08 -16.43
C PRO A 241 -5.01 -10.84 -15.92
N TYR A 242 -5.91 -10.26 -16.71
CA TYR A 242 -6.68 -9.08 -16.31
C TYR A 242 -7.74 -9.38 -15.23
N LEU A 243 -8.21 -10.61 -15.16
CA LEU A 243 -9.27 -11.05 -14.24
C LEU A 243 -8.73 -11.67 -12.95
N LEU A 244 -7.42 -11.88 -12.88
CA LEU A 244 -6.77 -12.46 -11.70
C LEU A 244 -6.80 -11.49 -10.52
N ALA A 245 -7.17 -11.98 -9.32
CA ALA A 245 -7.15 -11.18 -8.09
C ALA A 245 -6.29 -11.80 -6.98
N GLU A 246 -5.33 -12.63 -7.34
CA GLU A 246 -4.39 -13.23 -6.38
C GLU A 246 -3.45 -12.18 -5.78
N GLY A 247 -3.00 -12.43 -4.55
CA GLY A 247 -2.04 -11.58 -3.87
C GLY A 247 -0.76 -11.41 -4.69
N HIS A 248 -0.23 -10.21 -4.73
CA HIS A 248 0.95 -9.82 -5.53
C HIS A 248 0.81 -9.94 -7.06
N SER A 249 -0.34 -10.29 -7.60
CA SER A 249 -0.52 -10.35 -9.07
C SER A 249 -0.42 -8.98 -9.75
N GLY A 250 -0.59 -7.89 -9.02
CA GLY A 250 -0.50 -6.53 -9.53
C GLY A 250 -1.54 -6.18 -10.60
N THR A 251 -2.60 -6.98 -10.73
CA THR A 251 -3.69 -6.79 -11.70
C THR A 251 -4.69 -5.74 -11.20
N PRO A 252 -5.56 -5.19 -12.04
CA PRO A 252 -6.55 -4.20 -11.62
C PRO A 252 -7.43 -4.70 -10.46
N LEU A 253 -7.98 -5.92 -10.58
CA LEU A 253 -8.85 -6.49 -9.53
C LEU A 253 -8.09 -6.79 -8.24
N ASN A 254 -6.84 -7.26 -8.33
CA ASN A 254 -6.00 -7.43 -7.14
C ASN A 254 -5.71 -6.10 -6.45
N VAL A 255 -5.28 -5.09 -7.20
CA VAL A 255 -4.92 -3.77 -6.62
C VAL A 255 -6.14 -3.14 -5.95
N VAL A 256 -7.30 -3.10 -6.63
CA VAL A 256 -8.53 -2.56 -6.05
C VAL A 256 -8.95 -3.37 -4.82
N GLY A 257 -9.00 -4.70 -4.92
CA GLY A 257 -9.41 -5.57 -3.82
C GLY A 257 -8.48 -5.49 -2.61
N ALA A 258 -7.15 -5.54 -2.83
CA ALA A 258 -6.18 -5.50 -1.73
C ALA A 258 -6.14 -4.13 -1.03
N VAL A 259 -6.24 -3.03 -1.78
CA VAL A 259 -6.36 -1.68 -1.21
C VAL A 259 -7.67 -1.54 -0.43
N ALA A 260 -8.77 -2.07 -0.94
CA ALA A 260 -10.06 -2.03 -0.26
C ALA A 260 -10.03 -2.83 1.06
N VAL A 261 -9.40 -4.02 1.08
CA VAL A 261 -9.13 -4.76 2.33
C VAL A 261 -8.30 -3.93 3.30
N ALA A 262 -7.25 -3.26 2.83
CA ALA A 262 -6.42 -2.41 3.67
C ALA A 262 -7.23 -1.26 4.30
N VAL A 263 -8.14 -0.64 3.54
CA VAL A 263 -9.07 0.39 4.04
C VAL A 263 -10.00 -0.18 5.10
N ALA A 264 -10.60 -1.35 4.86
CA ALA A 264 -11.49 -2.01 5.82
C ALA A 264 -10.77 -2.38 7.12
N VAL A 265 -9.56 -2.95 7.02
CA VAL A 265 -8.74 -3.31 8.20
C VAL A 265 -8.34 -2.06 8.99
N LEU A 266 -7.96 -0.98 8.33
CA LEU A 266 -7.68 0.28 9.01
C LEU A 266 -8.93 0.83 9.71
N GLY A 267 -10.08 0.83 9.02
CA GLY A 267 -11.36 1.23 9.61
C GLY A 267 -11.70 0.42 10.87
N ALA A 268 -11.63 -0.91 10.78
CA ALA A 268 -11.86 -1.80 11.92
C ALA A 268 -10.86 -1.55 13.07
N SER A 269 -9.57 -1.34 12.73
CA SER A 269 -8.54 -1.03 13.72
C SER A 269 -8.80 0.28 14.45
N VAL A 270 -9.32 1.30 13.73
CA VAL A 270 -9.64 2.60 14.34
C VAL A 270 -10.90 2.51 15.21
N VAL A 271 -11.91 1.72 14.80
CA VAL A 271 -13.08 1.42 15.65
C VAL A 271 -12.65 0.73 16.94
N LEU A 272 -11.80 -0.31 16.86
CA LEU A 272 -11.26 -1.02 18.02
C LEU A 272 -10.42 -0.13 18.92
N GLY A 273 -9.61 0.74 18.36
CA GLY A 273 -8.76 1.67 19.11
C GLY A 273 -9.53 2.83 19.77
N ALA A 274 -10.83 2.98 19.47
CA ALA A 274 -11.72 3.98 20.06
C ALA A 274 -12.57 3.42 21.21
N LEU A 275 -12.56 2.08 21.40
CA LEU A 275 -13.20 1.40 22.55
C LEU A 275 -12.33 1.52 23.80
#